data_eb913c20cfa2bb79ace07536402a504a
#
_entry.id   eb913c20cfa2bb79ace07536402a504a
#
_cell.length_a   1.000
_cell.length_b   1.000
_cell.length_c   1.000
_cell.angle_alpha   90.00
_cell.angle_beta   90.00
_cell.angle_gamma   90.00
#
_symmetry.space_group_name_H-M   'P 1'
#
loop_
_entity.id
_entity.type
_entity.pdbx_description
1 polymer ?
#
loop_
_entity_poly.entity_id
_entity_poly.type
_entity_poly.pdbx_seq_one_letter_code
_entity_poly.pdbx_strand_id
1 'polypeptide(L)'
;QSPYQIITNHPELDMSVRTLYSYLDKGILSARNIDLKRQVKFKPRKVHKTQIKDRSVFIRRMFSDFQALELDHFAEMDTVHSSQDSKRVILTFFLTREKLFLAFIMNRCTKGAVKLVFNKLEHQLGTYDFLTLFNTILTDRGSEFGDPESLENGINGIMRSSIYYCDPMRSGQKGGIEQAHTMLRMILPKKTSFEYLTQWDLRTIVDHINSTPRESLGGRTPYDVA
;
A
#
# COMPACT_ATOMS: atom_id res chain seq x y z
N GLN A 1 -10.71 -13.19 -9.88
CA GLN A 1 -9.43 -13.04 -10.59
C GLN A 1 -9.58 -12.01 -11.71
N SER A 2 -8.49 -11.33 -12.08
CA SER A 2 -8.46 -10.51 -13.29
C SER A 2 -8.20 -11.38 -14.53
N PRO A 3 -8.53 -10.92 -15.75
CA PRO A 3 -8.19 -11.67 -16.97
C PRO A 3 -6.71 -12.05 -17.07
N TYR A 4 -5.80 -11.19 -16.63
CA TYR A 4 -4.37 -11.50 -16.56
C TYR A 4 -4.08 -12.66 -15.60
N GLN A 5 -4.64 -12.64 -14.40
CA GLN A 5 -4.46 -13.69 -13.39
C GLN A 5 -5.02 -15.05 -13.89
N ILE A 6 -6.16 -15.01 -14.59
CA ILE A 6 -6.75 -16.24 -15.16
C ILE A 6 -5.78 -16.87 -16.16
N ILE A 7 -5.27 -16.08 -17.12
CA ILE A 7 -4.36 -16.61 -18.15
C ILE A 7 -3.03 -17.09 -17.54
N THR A 8 -2.51 -16.36 -16.54
CA THR A 8 -1.26 -16.74 -15.88
C THR A 8 -1.39 -18.04 -15.08
N ASN A 9 -2.52 -18.23 -14.40
CA ASN A 9 -2.77 -19.43 -13.57
C ASN A 9 -3.28 -20.64 -14.39
N HIS A 10 -3.72 -20.42 -15.64
CA HIS A 10 -4.31 -21.41 -16.53
C HIS A 10 -3.67 -21.38 -17.90
N PRO A 11 -2.36 -21.76 -18.01
CA PRO A 11 -1.64 -21.75 -19.29
C PRO A 11 -2.25 -22.71 -20.33
N GLU A 12 -3.03 -23.69 -19.90
CA GLU A 12 -3.80 -24.62 -20.73
C GLU A 12 -4.86 -23.92 -21.61
N LEU A 13 -5.24 -22.69 -21.29
CA LEU A 13 -6.22 -21.94 -22.08
C LEU A 13 -5.66 -21.47 -23.43
N ASP A 14 -4.36 -21.47 -23.62
CA ASP A 14 -3.67 -21.10 -24.86
C ASP A 14 -4.24 -19.86 -25.56
N MET A 15 -4.48 -18.81 -24.79
CA MET A 15 -5.03 -17.56 -25.30
C MET A 15 -4.35 -16.34 -24.67
N SER A 16 -4.36 -15.22 -25.38
CA SER A 16 -3.85 -13.97 -24.86
C SER A 16 -4.86 -13.26 -23.93
N VAL A 17 -4.35 -12.46 -23.00
CA VAL A 17 -5.18 -11.59 -22.14
C VAL A 17 -6.10 -10.70 -23.00
N ARG A 18 -5.61 -10.21 -24.13
CA ARG A 18 -6.38 -9.38 -25.08
C ARG A 18 -7.56 -10.16 -25.70
N THR A 19 -7.34 -11.43 -26.02
CA THR A 19 -8.38 -12.33 -26.54
C THR A 19 -9.48 -12.50 -25.50
N LEU A 20 -9.11 -12.72 -24.22
CA LEU A 20 -10.09 -12.87 -23.14
C LEU A 20 -10.92 -11.61 -22.93
N TYR A 21 -10.30 -10.42 -22.96
CA TYR A 21 -11.06 -9.15 -22.95
C TYR A 21 -12.01 -9.01 -24.15
N SER A 22 -11.56 -9.39 -25.35
CA SER A 22 -12.43 -9.35 -26.54
C SER A 22 -13.65 -10.26 -26.42
N TYR A 23 -13.51 -11.43 -25.78
CA TYR A 23 -14.64 -12.33 -25.52
C TYR A 23 -15.63 -11.77 -24.51
N LEU A 24 -15.14 -11.07 -23.47
CA LEU A 24 -15.97 -10.35 -22.50
C LEU A 24 -16.75 -9.21 -23.19
N ASP A 25 -16.07 -8.41 -24.02
CA ASP A 25 -16.70 -7.30 -24.76
C ASP A 25 -17.78 -7.77 -25.74
N LYS A 26 -17.53 -8.88 -26.43
CA LYS A 26 -18.47 -9.49 -27.36
C LYS A 26 -19.59 -10.28 -26.66
N GLY A 27 -19.53 -10.46 -25.35
CA GLY A 27 -20.50 -11.21 -24.58
C GLY A 27 -20.55 -12.70 -24.92
N ILE A 28 -19.43 -13.27 -25.39
CA ILE A 28 -19.28 -14.69 -25.69
C ILE A 28 -19.28 -15.53 -24.42
N LEU A 29 -18.77 -14.96 -23.31
CA LEU A 29 -18.70 -15.57 -22.01
C LEU A 29 -19.93 -15.23 -21.17
N SER A 30 -20.27 -16.05 -20.19
CA SER A 30 -21.30 -15.74 -19.18
C SER A 30 -20.94 -14.50 -18.35
N ALA A 31 -19.64 -14.31 -18.06
CA ALA A 31 -19.12 -13.10 -17.43
C ALA A 31 -19.18 -11.91 -18.41
N ARG A 32 -19.46 -10.75 -17.87
CA ARG A 32 -19.58 -9.48 -18.62
C ARG A 32 -18.58 -8.45 -18.08
N ASN A 33 -18.37 -7.36 -18.82
CA ASN A 33 -17.52 -6.25 -18.40
C ASN A 33 -17.92 -5.66 -17.04
N ILE A 34 -19.20 -5.73 -16.66
CA ILE A 34 -19.70 -5.28 -15.37
C ILE A 34 -19.17 -6.15 -14.20
N ASP A 35 -18.81 -7.39 -14.46
CA ASP A 35 -18.30 -8.34 -13.47
C ASP A 35 -16.79 -8.17 -13.22
N LEU A 36 -16.12 -7.36 -14.07
CA LEU A 36 -14.71 -7.07 -13.89
C LEU A 36 -14.46 -6.20 -12.65
N LYS A 37 -13.34 -6.45 -11.97
CA LYS A 37 -12.96 -5.79 -10.71
C LYS A 37 -12.85 -4.26 -10.82
N ARG A 38 -12.58 -3.71 -11.99
CA ARG A 38 -12.48 -2.26 -12.24
C ARG A 38 -13.66 -1.80 -13.11
N GLN A 39 -14.54 -1.02 -12.48
CA GLN A 39 -15.56 -0.26 -13.19
C GLN A 39 -15.19 1.23 -13.17
N VAL A 40 -15.31 1.89 -14.32
CA VAL A 40 -15.09 3.34 -14.40
C VAL A 40 -16.28 4.04 -13.74
N LYS A 41 -16.04 4.69 -12.60
CA LYS A 41 -17.03 5.52 -11.91
C LYS A 41 -16.64 6.99 -12.06
N PHE A 42 -17.36 7.73 -12.91
CA PHE A 42 -17.20 9.17 -13.00
C PHE A 42 -17.94 9.86 -11.84
N LYS A 43 -17.18 10.45 -10.91
CA LYS A 43 -17.73 11.40 -9.94
C LYS A 43 -17.07 12.76 -10.15
N PRO A 44 -17.84 13.85 -10.25
CA PRO A 44 -17.26 15.19 -10.31
C PRO A 44 -16.43 15.43 -9.04
N ARG A 45 -15.17 15.85 -9.21
CA ARG A 45 -14.28 16.17 -8.09
C ARG A 45 -14.74 17.47 -7.46
N LYS A 46 -15.11 17.45 -6.17
CA LYS A 46 -15.27 18.67 -5.38
C LYS A 46 -13.86 19.22 -5.09
N VAL A 47 -13.59 20.41 -5.58
CA VAL A 47 -12.32 21.11 -5.29
C VAL A 47 -12.41 21.68 -3.88
N HIS A 48 -11.75 21.04 -2.92
CA HIS A 48 -11.55 21.62 -1.58
C HIS A 48 -10.26 22.44 -1.61
N LYS A 49 -10.39 23.76 -1.51
CA LYS A 49 -9.25 24.67 -1.26
C LYS A 49 -8.90 24.59 0.23
N THR A 50 -8.01 23.70 0.61
CA THR A 50 -7.41 23.69 1.95
C THR A 50 -6.12 24.48 1.91
N GLN A 51 -5.98 25.48 2.78
CA GLN A 51 -4.68 26.15 3.00
C GLN A 51 -3.77 25.15 3.72
N ILE A 52 -2.74 24.71 3.03
CA ILE A 52 -1.76 23.77 3.56
C ILE A 52 -0.65 24.60 4.21
N LYS A 53 -0.51 24.49 5.52
CA LYS A 53 0.60 25.09 6.26
C LYS A 53 1.78 24.13 6.23
N ASP A 54 2.90 24.56 5.65
CA ASP A 54 4.15 23.83 5.78
C ASP A 54 4.63 23.88 7.24
N ARG A 55 4.87 22.70 7.80
CA ARG A 55 5.44 22.54 9.13
C ARG A 55 6.94 22.36 9.00
N SER A 56 7.71 22.88 9.96
CA SER A 56 9.18 22.73 10.03
C SER A 56 9.65 21.28 9.93
N VAL A 57 8.81 20.34 10.37
CA VAL A 57 9.03 18.89 10.32
C VAL A 57 9.29 18.37 8.90
N PHE A 58 8.77 19.03 7.86
CA PHE A 58 8.90 18.62 6.46
C PHE A 58 10.13 19.19 5.74
N ILE A 59 10.88 20.08 6.41
CA ILE A 59 12.10 20.66 5.83
C ILE A 59 13.13 19.55 5.57
N ARG A 60 13.68 19.50 4.35
CA ARG A 60 14.60 18.46 3.87
C ARG A 60 13.98 17.03 3.82
N ARG A 61 12.66 16.93 3.83
CA ARG A 61 11.92 15.68 3.73
C ARG A 61 10.78 15.79 2.71
N MET A 62 10.85 16.76 1.82
CA MET A 62 9.82 16.97 0.79
C MET A 62 9.94 15.94 -0.33
N PHE A 63 8.93 15.85 -1.16
CA PHE A 63 8.95 14.96 -2.32
C PHE A 63 10.09 15.31 -3.29
N SER A 64 10.44 16.58 -3.44
CA SER A 64 11.62 17.03 -4.21
C SER A 64 12.93 16.47 -3.67
N ASP A 65 13.08 16.45 -2.32
CA ASP A 65 14.28 15.90 -1.69
C ASP A 65 14.34 14.37 -1.89
N PHE A 66 13.19 13.71 -1.83
CA PHE A 66 13.06 12.28 -2.14
C PHE A 66 13.43 11.96 -3.60
N GLN A 67 12.91 12.75 -4.55
CA GLN A 67 13.22 12.54 -5.97
C GLN A 67 14.71 12.70 -6.30
N ALA A 68 15.40 13.60 -5.60
CA ALA A 68 16.83 13.81 -5.78
C ALA A 68 17.69 12.60 -5.36
N LEU A 69 17.13 11.64 -4.63
CA LEU A 69 17.83 10.41 -4.25
C LEU A 69 17.91 9.38 -5.37
N GLU A 70 17.10 9.51 -6.43
CA GLU A 70 17.05 8.61 -7.60
C GLU A 70 17.02 7.11 -7.22
N LEU A 71 16.19 6.76 -6.23
CA LEU A 71 16.16 5.41 -5.68
C LEU A 71 15.38 4.43 -6.56
N ASP A 72 15.95 3.26 -6.79
CA ASP A 72 15.29 2.15 -7.48
C ASP A 72 14.29 1.41 -6.60
N HIS A 73 14.47 1.47 -5.28
CA HIS A 73 13.61 0.82 -4.30
C HIS A 73 13.44 1.68 -3.05
N PHE A 74 12.24 1.66 -2.52
CA PHE A 74 11.85 2.34 -1.28
C PHE A 74 10.54 1.71 -0.79
N ALA A 75 10.15 2.04 0.43
CA ALA A 75 8.85 1.67 0.95
C ALA A 75 7.87 2.84 0.85
N GLU A 76 6.65 2.59 0.39
CA GLU A 76 5.53 3.52 0.54
C GLU A 76 4.77 3.16 1.81
N MET A 77 4.33 4.16 2.58
CA MET A 77 3.58 3.96 3.82
C MET A 77 2.29 4.79 3.81
N ASP A 78 1.21 4.20 4.33
CA ASP A 78 -0.09 4.85 4.42
C ASP A 78 -0.97 4.22 5.49
N THR A 79 -2.10 4.84 5.81
CA THR A 79 -3.11 4.28 6.70
C THR A 79 -4.43 4.03 5.99
N VAL A 80 -5.07 2.91 6.31
CA VAL A 80 -6.41 2.57 5.83
C VAL A 80 -7.39 2.66 6.99
N HIS A 81 -8.32 3.63 6.88
CA HIS A 81 -9.32 3.87 7.91
C HIS A 81 -10.50 2.90 7.85
N SER A 82 -10.99 2.56 9.04
CA SER A 82 -12.22 1.83 9.30
C SER A 82 -13.48 2.66 9.00
N SER A 83 -14.65 2.11 9.30
CA SER A 83 -15.90 2.84 9.43
C SER A 83 -15.84 3.85 10.60
N GLN A 84 -16.81 4.76 10.66
CA GLN A 84 -16.81 5.83 11.67
C GLN A 84 -17.03 5.34 13.13
N ASP A 85 -17.57 4.14 13.29
CA ASP A 85 -17.85 3.47 14.56
C ASP A 85 -16.64 2.78 15.19
N SER A 86 -15.53 2.65 14.46
CA SER A 86 -14.30 2.07 14.98
C SER A 86 -13.11 3.03 14.86
N LYS A 87 -12.29 3.06 15.91
CA LYS A 87 -11.04 3.85 15.96
C LYS A 87 -9.85 3.07 15.39
N ARG A 88 -10.04 1.79 15.10
CA ARG A 88 -8.99 0.94 14.52
C ARG A 88 -8.65 1.36 13.10
N VAL A 89 -7.38 1.32 12.78
CA VAL A 89 -6.84 1.60 11.45
C VAL A 89 -5.81 0.54 11.09
N ILE A 90 -5.55 0.39 9.82
CA ILE A 90 -4.51 -0.49 9.32
C ILE A 90 -3.36 0.39 8.81
N LEU A 91 -2.18 0.24 9.41
CA LEU A 91 -0.93 0.78 8.87
C LEU A 91 -0.46 -0.17 7.77
N THR A 92 -0.12 0.37 6.63
CA THR A 92 0.28 -0.39 5.45
C THR A 92 1.63 0.07 4.94
N PHE A 93 2.42 -0.89 4.44
CA PHE A 93 3.64 -0.65 3.70
C PHE A 93 3.58 -1.35 2.34
N PHE A 94 4.24 -0.78 1.37
CA PHE A 94 4.43 -1.37 0.06
C PHE A 94 5.89 -1.22 -0.35
N LEU A 95 6.60 -2.35 -0.43
CA LEU A 95 7.98 -2.40 -0.91
C LEU A 95 7.96 -2.34 -2.44
N THR A 96 8.49 -1.26 -3.00
CA THR A 96 8.29 -0.93 -4.42
C THR A 96 9.00 -1.88 -5.37
N ARG A 97 10.13 -2.46 -4.99
CA ARG A 97 10.91 -3.42 -5.78
C ARG A 97 10.21 -4.77 -5.86
N GLU A 98 9.89 -5.37 -4.72
CA GLU A 98 9.26 -6.69 -4.60
C GLU A 98 7.76 -6.64 -4.87
N LYS A 99 7.16 -5.44 -4.95
CA LYS A 99 5.71 -5.21 -4.98
C LYS A 99 5.00 -5.85 -3.79
N LEU A 100 5.73 -6.03 -2.68
CA LEU A 100 5.26 -6.69 -1.48
C LEU A 100 4.42 -5.74 -0.63
N PHE A 101 3.23 -6.18 -0.26
CA PHE A 101 2.31 -5.44 0.60
C PHE A 101 2.33 -5.99 2.02
N LEU A 102 2.50 -5.12 3.00
CA LEU A 102 2.45 -5.47 4.42
C LEU A 102 1.38 -4.63 5.12
N ALA A 103 0.72 -5.21 6.14
CA ALA A 103 -0.35 -4.51 6.84
C ALA A 103 -0.42 -4.89 8.33
N PHE A 104 -0.66 -3.90 9.19
CA PHE A 104 -0.66 -4.03 10.64
C PHE A 104 -1.85 -3.29 11.25
N ILE A 105 -2.59 -3.95 12.15
CA ILE A 105 -3.70 -3.33 12.86
C ILE A 105 -3.14 -2.43 13.96
N MET A 106 -3.62 -1.19 13.99
CA MET A 106 -3.42 -0.25 15.09
C MET A 106 -4.78 0.06 15.75
N ASN A 107 -4.81 0.09 17.09
CA ASN A 107 -6.02 0.42 17.83
C ASN A 107 -6.46 1.88 17.65
N ARG A 108 -5.53 2.77 17.32
CA ARG A 108 -5.77 4.20 17.06
C ARG A 108 -4.78 4.73 16.03
N CYS A 109 -5.21 5.71 15.24
CA CYS A 109 -4.36 6.44 14.30
C CYS A 109 -3.57 7.53 15.03
N THR A 110 -2.42 7.17 15.61
CA THR A 110 -1.57 8.07 16.39
C THR A 110 -0.09 7.84 16.09
N LYS A 111 0.74 8.88 16.28
CA LYS A 111 2.21 8.79 16.14
C LYS A 111 2.80 7.65 16.97
N GLY A 112 2.34 7.50 18.23
CA GLY A 112 2.80 6.44 19.11
C GLY A 112 2.44 5.04 18.62
N ALA A 113 1.25 4.86 18.01
CA ALA A 113 0.85 3.58 17.44
C ALA A 113 1.71 3.21 16.23
N VAL A 114 2.01 4.15 15.35
CA VAL A 114 2.93 3.95 14.22
C VAL A 114 4.32 3.56 14.73
N LYS A 115 4.88 4.31 15.69
CA LYS A 115 6.17 3.99 16.32
C LYS A 115 6.21 2.59 16.90
N LEU A 116 5.14 2.15 17.56
CA LEU A 116 5.07 0.78 18.12
C LEU A 116 5.14 -0.29 17.02
N VAL A 117 4.50 -0.07 15.87
CA VAL A 117 4.61 -0.99 14.72
C VAL A 117 6.05 -1.04 14.21
N PHE A 118 6.70 0.12 14.04
CA PHE A 118 8.11 0.20 13.64
C PHE A 118 9.02 -0.58 14.61
N ASN A 119 8.86 -0.34 15.91
CA ASN A 119 9.67 -1.01 16.92
C ASN A 119 9.44 -2.52 16.93
N LYS A 120 8.19 -2.97 16.74
CA LYS A 120 7.85 -4.39 16.64
C LYS A 120 8.49 -5.03 15.40
N LEU A 121 8.43 -4.36 14.27
CA LEU A 121 9.05 -4.83 13.02
C LEU A 121 10.57 -4.93 13.16
N GLU A 122 11.23 -3.87 13.69
CA GLU A 122 12.67 -3.89 13.93
C GLU A 122 13.08 -5.00 14.88
N HIS A 123 12.29 -5.22 15.95
CA HIS A 123 12.56 -6.30 16.88
C HIS A 123 12.43 -7.69 16.25
N GLN A 124 11.47 -7.88 15.32
CA GLN A 124 11.24 -9.15 14.65
C GLN A 124 12.24 -9.44 13.52
N LEU A 125 12.64 -8.42 12.78
CA LEU A 125 13.56 -8.55 11.64
C LEU A 125 15.03 -8.42 12.06
N GLY A 126 15.30 -7.72 13.15
CA GLY A 126 16.61 -7.19 13.46
C GLY A 126 16.89 -5.86 12.75
N THR A 127 17.81 -5.07 13.29
CA THR A 127 18.10 -3.71 12.79
C THR A 127 18.62 -3.72 11.35
N TYR A 128 19.43 -4.73 10.98
CA TYR A 128 20.03 -4.82 9.66
C TYR A 128 18.97 -5.10 8.56
N ASP A 129 18.13 -6.11 8.76
CA ASP A 129 17.10 -6.47 7.78
C ASP A 129 16.02 -5.39 7.72
N PHE A 130 15.70 -4.76 8.87
CA PHE A 130 14.80 -3.61 8.88
C PHE A 130 15.36 -2.47 8.02
N LEU A 131 16.63 -2.12 8.20
CA LEU A 131 17.29 -1.07 7.41
C LEU A 131 17.33 -1.42 5.91
N THR A 132 17.55 -2.68 5.57
CA THR A 132 17.56 -3.13 4.16
C THR A 132 16.20 -2.94 3.50
N LEU A 133 15.11 -3.27 4.20
CA LEU A 133 13.76 -3.23 3.63
C LEU A 133 13.11 -1.83 3.71
N PHE A 134 13.43 -1.06 4.75
CA PHE A 134 12.77 0.19 5.10
C PHE A 134 13.73 1.39 5.20
N ASN A 135 14.87 1.33 4.50
CA ASN A 135 15.87 2.40 4.50
C ASN A 135 15.26 3.76 4.19
N THR A 136 14.41 3.82 3.17
CA THR A 136 13.71 5.04 2.76
C THR A 136 12.22 4.78 2.66
N ILE A 137 11.45 5.63 3.32
CA ILE A 137 9.98 5.51 3.37
C ILE A 137 9.34 6.80 2.87
N LEU A 138 8.46 6.67 1.87
CA LEU A 138 7.64 7.76 1.36
C LEU A 138 6.23 7.66 1.93
N THR A 139 5.74 8.73 2.56
CA THR A 139 4.40 8.77 3.15
C THR A 139 3.68 10.09 2.83
N ASP A 140 2.42 10.21 3.22
CA ASP A 140 1.71 11.49 3.17
C ASP A 140 1.98 12.33 4.44
N ARG A 141 1.37 13.52 4.50
CA ARG A 141 1.50 14.44 5.64
C ARG A 141 0.45 14.19 6.72
N GLY A 142 0.02 12.94 6.90
CA GLY A 142 -0.88 12.54 7.96
C GLY A 142 -0.36 12.92 9.35
N SER A 143 -1.26 13.23 10.28
CA SER A 143 -0.86 13.63 11.64
C SER A 143 -0.12 12.51 12.38
N GLU A 144 -0.42 11.27 12.07
CA GLU A 144 0.20 10.05 12.60
C GLU A 144 1.66 9.89 12.17
N PHE A 145 2.03 10.46 11.02
CA PHE A 145 3.39 10.47 10.48
C PHE A 145 4.18 11.74 10.81
N GLY A 146 3.59 12.66 11.56
CA GLY A 146 4.17 13.96 11.87
C GLY A 146 5.24 13.97 12.98
N ASP A 147 5.94 12.86 13.18
CA ASP A 147 7.09 12.72 14.09
C ASP A 147 8.14 11.80 13.44
N PRO A 148 8.79 12.26 12.36
CA PRO A 148 9.74 11.43 11.62
C PRO A 148 10.92 10.99 12.46
N GLU A 149 11.43 11.84 13.36
CA GLU A 149 12.59 11.52 14.18
C GLU A 149 12.36 10.27 15.03
N SER A 150 11.15 10.10 15.58
CA SER A 150 10.81 8.92 16.37
C SER A 150 10.67 7.66 15.53
N LEU A 151 10.41 7.78 14.22
CA LEU A 151 10.33 6.66 13.28
C LEU A 151 11.71 6.31 12.71
N GLU A 152 12.53 7.31 12.46
CA GLU A 152 13.88 7.16 11.92
C GLU A 152 14.87 6.56 12.93
N ASN A 153 14.70 6.86 14.22
CA ASN A 153 15.56 6.32 15.27
C ASN A 153 15.02 4.98 15.78
N GLY A 154 15.86 3.96 15.65
CA GLY A 154 15.58 2.60 16.12
C GLY A 154 15.59 2.46 17.64
N ILE A 155 15.30 1.25 18.10
CA ILE A 155 15.25 0.89 19.54
C ILE A 155 16.61 1.13 20.22
N ASN A 156 17.70 0.92 19.49
CA ASN A 156 19.07 1.09 19.98
C ASN A 156 19.65 2.50 19.73
N GLY A 157 18.82 3.46 19.34
CA GLY A 157 19.27 4.81 18.98
C GLY A 157 20.03 4.90 17.65
N ILE A 158 20.10 3.81 16.89
CA ILE A 158 20.69 3.77 15.55
C ILE A 158 19.62 4.20 14.54
N MET A 159 20.01 5.01 13.58
CA MET A 159 19.10 5.37 12.47
C MET A 159 18.71 4.12 11.71
N ARG A 160 17.39 3.88 11.57
CA ARG A 160 16.82 2.70 10.91
C ARG A 160 16.12 3.00 9.60
N SER A 161 15.75 4.25 9.36
CA SER A 161 15.08 4.66 8.12
C SER A 161 15.16 6.16 7.93
N SER A 162 14.83 6.64 6.72
CA SER A 162 14.65 8.07 6.39
C SER A 162 13.23 8.27 5.89
N ILE A 163 12.49 9.22 6.47
CA ILE A 163 11.09 9.48 6.16
C ILE A 163 10.97 10.69 5.25
N TYR A 164 10.30 10.51 4.11
CA TYR A 164 9.97 11.56 3.15
C TYR A 164 8.46 11.70 2.97
N TYR A 165 8.02 12.88 2.56
CA TYR A 165 6.60 13.22 2.47
C TYR A 165 6.20 13.62 1.05
N CYS A 166 5.09 13.06 0.61
CA CYS A 166 4.45 13.49 -0.63
C CYS A 166 3.98 14.95 -0.56
N ASP A 167 3.85 15.56 -1.72
CA ASP A 167 3.19 16.84 -1.83
C ASP A 167 1.73 16.74 -1.42
N PRO A 168 1.18 17.79 -0.82
CA PRO A 168 -0.20 17.81 -0.43
C PRO A 168 -1.15 17.53 -1.60
N MET A 169 -2.14 16.66 -1.39
CA MET A 169 -3.14 16.27 -2.38
C MET A 169 -2.57 15.62 -3.67
N ARG A 170 -1.35 15.11 -3.64
CA ARG A 170 -0.68 14.39 -4.73
C ARG A 170 -0.61 12.89 -4.44
N SER A 171 -1.77 12.24 -4.30
CA SER A 171 -1.84 10.80 -4.01
C SER A 171 -1.11 9.92 -5.04
N GLY A 172 -1.09 10.31 -6.30
CA GLY A 172 -0.39 9.59 -7.36
C GLY A 172 1.13 9.46 -7.16
N GLN A 173 1.73 10.17 -6.18
CA GLN A 173 3.14 10.01 -5.82
C GLN A 173 3.42 8.71 -5.03
N LYS A 174 2.37 8.01 -4.55
CA LYS A 174 2.41 6.70 -3.89
C LYS A 174 1.58 5.67 -4.68
N GLY A 175 1.92 5.48 -5.95
CA GLY A 175 1.10 4.67 -6.87
C GLY A 175 1.06 3.18 -6.52
N GLY A 176 2.12 2.64 -5.93
CA GLY A 176 2.20 1.23 -5.54
C GLY A 176 1.24 0.88 -4.41
N ILE A 177 1.29 1.64 -3.31
CA ILE A 177 0.41 1.41 -2.16
C ILE A 177 -1.06 1.69 -2.50
N GLU A 178 -1.36 2.67 -3.36
CA GLU A 178 -2.72 2.93 -3.81
C GLU A 178 -3.30 1.73 -4.59
N GLN A 179 -2.48 1.10 -5.43
CA GLN A 179 -2.88 -0.12 -6.12
C GLN A 179 -3.11 -1.27 -5.13
N ALA A 180 -2.24 -1.45 -4.15
CA ALA A 180 -2.41 -2.45 -3.10
C ALA A 180 -3.66 -2.18 -2.25
N HIS A 181 -3.94 -0.92 -1.92
CA HIS A 181 -5.19 -0.52 -1.25
C HIS A 181 -6.42 -0.83 -2.08
N THR A 182 -6.34 -0.73 -3.40
CA THR A 182 -7.46 -1.10 -4.27
C THR A 182 -7.78 -2.60 -4.12
N MET A 183 -6.75 -3.47 -4.05
CA MET A 183 -6.94 -4.91 -3.81
C MET A 183 -7.45 -5.19 -2.40
N LEU A 184 -6.88 -4.53 -1.40
CA LEU A 184 -7.36 -4.64 -0.02
C LEU A 184 -8.85 -4.27 0.08
N ARG A 185 -9.26 -3.20 -0.61
CA ARG A 185 -10.65 -2.70 -0.61
C ARG A 185 -11.64 -3.58 -1.38
N MET A 186 -11.18 -4.54 -2.17
CA MET A 186 -12.05 -5.58 -2.75
C MET A 186 -12.48 -6.61 -1.69
N ILE A 187 -11.63 -6.83 -0.67
CA ILE A 187 -11.89 -7.77 0.43
C ILE A 187 -12.48 -7.03 1.64
N LEU A 188 -11.94 -5.84 1.95
CA LEU A 188 -12.40 -4.96 3.03
C LEU A 188 -12.95 -3.66 2.42
N PRO A 189 -14.20 -3.62 1.95
CA PRO A 189 -14.81 -2.44 1.33
C PRO A 189 -14.74 -1.19 2.23
N LYS A 190 -14.86 0.00 1.62
CA LYS A 190 -14.98 1.25 2.40
C LYS A 190 -16.19 1.15 3.32
N LYS A 191 -16.04 1.67 4.54
CA LYS A 191 -17.04 1.62 5.62
C LYS A 191 -17.16 0.26 6.32
N THR A 192 -16.32 -0.73 6.03
CA THR A 192 -16.21 -1.93 6.85
C THR A 192 -15.61 -1.57 8.21
N SER A 193 -16.22 -2.04 9.29
CA SER A 193 -15.67 -1.90 10.64
C SER A 193 -14.47 -2.83 10.84
N PHE A 194 -13.39 -2.30 11.43
CA PHE A 194 -12.22 -3.11 11.81
C PHE A 194 -12.24 -3.54 13.28
N GLU A 195 -13.37 -3.34 13.98
CA GLU A 195 -13.46 -3.59 15.42
C GLU A 195 -13.15 -5.06 15.78
N TYR A 196 -13.62 -5.98 14.96
CA TYR A 196 -13.43 -7.43 15.16
C TYR A 196 -12.34 -8.01 14.26
N LEU A 197 -11.71 -7.19 13.39
CA LEU A 197 -10.64 -7.66 12.53
C LEU A 197 -9.41 -8.00 13.36
N THR A 198 -8.94 -9.23 13.30
CA THR A 198 -7.70 -9.65 13.96
C THR A 198 -6.48 -9.51 13.06
N GLN A 199 -5.27 -9.48 13.65
CA GLN A 199 -4.05 -9.49 12.84
C GLN A 199 -3.90 -10.78 12.03
N TRP A 200 -4.48 -11.87 12.48
CA TRP A 200 -4.54 -13.14 11.74
C TRP A 200 -5.41 -13.02 10.47
N ASP A 201 -6.61 -12.46 10.60
CA ASP A 201 -7.48 -12.23 9.44
C ASP A 201 -6.82 -11.31 8.42
N LEU A 202 -6.19 -10.23 8.91
CA LEU A 202 -5.46 -9.30 8.06
C LEU A 202 -4.27 -9.97 7.36
N ARG A 203 -3.55 -10.86 8.04
CA ARG A 203 -2.46 -11.65 7.46
C ARG A 203 -2.98 -12.51 6.31
N THR A 204 -4.08 -13.23 6.49
CA THR A 204 -4.69 -14.05 5.43
C THR A 204 -5.03 -13.21 4.20
N ILE A 205 -5.53 -11.99 4.39
CA ILE A 205 -5.82 -11.06 3.30
C ILE A 205 -4.52 -10.60 2.60
N VAL A 206 -3.49 -10.26 3.37
CA VAL A 206 -2.17 -9.86 2.85
C VAL A 206 -1.53 -11.00 2.08
N ASP A 207 -1.58 -12.23 2.61
CA ASP A 207 -1.06 -13.42 1.95
C ASP A 207 -1.75 -13.65 0.61
N HIS A 208 -3.08 -13.48 0.54
CA HIS A 208 -3.82 -13.56 -0.72
C HIS A 208 -3.37 -12.49 -1.73
N ILE A 209 -3.17 -11.24 -1.28
CA ILE A 209 -2.70 -10.14 -2.13
C ILE A 209 -1.29 -10.42 -2.66
N ASN A 210 -0.38 -10.92 -1.82
CA ASN A 210 1.01 -11.17 -2.17
C ASN A 210 1.23 -12.47 -2.94
N SER A 211 0.29 -13.41 -2.88
CA SER A 211 0.29 -14.63 -3.71
C SER A 211 -0.35 -14.42 -5.09
N THR A 212 -0.74 -13.18 -5.41
CA THR A 212 -1.35 -12.88 -6.70
C THR A 212 -0.27 -12.51 -7.73
N PRO A 213 -0.21 -13.19 -8.89
CA PRO A 213 0.74 -12.87 -9.95
C PRO A 213 0.62 -11.42 -10.45
N ARG A 214 1.75 -10.79 -10.71
CA ARG A 214 1.83 -9.39 -11.18
C ARG A 214 2.44 -9.34 -12.57
N GLU A 215 1.81 -8.60 -13.47
CA GLU A 215 2.37 -8.32 -14.79
C GLU A 215 3.71 -7.59 -14.69
N SER A 216 3.82 -6.63 -13.76
CA SER A 216 5.06 -5.89 -13.49
C SER A 216 6.21 -6.74 -12.90
N LEU A 217 5.94 -7.97 -12.49
CA LEU A 217 6.93 -8.96 -12.05
C LEU A 217 7.10 -10.11 -13.04
N GLY A 218 6.65 -9.92 -14.29
CA GLY A 218 6.74 -10.97 -15.32
C GLY A 218 5.89 -12.21 -15.01
N GLY A 219 4.76 -12.05 -14.35
CA GLY A 219 3.86 -13.14 -13.95
C GLY A 219 4.19 -13.79 -12.61
N ARG A 220 5.29 -13.39 -11.95
CA ARG A 220 5.63 -13.86 -10.60
C ARG A 220 4.78 -13.17 -9.55
N THR A 221 4.66 -13.80 -8.39
CA THR A 221 4.04 -13.21 -7.22
C THR A 221 5.04 -12.34 -6.45
N PRO A 222 4.58 -11.37 -5.62
CA PRO A 222 5.44 -10.68 -4.66
C PRO A 222 6.24 -11.63 -3.76
N TYR A 223 5.68 -12.77 -3.34
CA TYR A 223 6.41 -13.76 -2.54
C TYR A 223 7.50 -14.52 -3.30
N ASP A 224 7.39 -14.63 -4.63
CA ASP A 224 8.46 -15.27 -5.44
C ASP A 224 9.68 -14.35 -5.60
N VAL A 225 9.53 -13.07 -5.29
CA VAL A 225 10.56 -12.04 -5.51
C VAL A 225 11.16 -11.55 -4.18
N ALA A 226 10.39 -11.62 -3.08
CA ALA A 226 10.84 -11.24 -1.74
C ALA A 226 11.66 -12.37 -1.09
#